data_5e8f09ee875f860aa6c9c05408da2b1f
#
_entry.id   5e8f09ee875f860aa6c9c05408da2b1f
#
_cell.length_a   1.000
_cell.length_b   1.000
_cell.length_c   1.000
_cell.angle_alpha   90.00
_cell.angle_beta   90.00
_cell.angle_gamma   90.00
#
_symmetry.space_group_name_H-M   'P 1'
#
loop_
_entity.id
_entity.type
_entity.pdbx_description
1 polymer ?
#
loop_
_entity_poly.entity_id
_entity_poly.type
_entity_poly.pdbx_seq_one_letter_code
_entity_poly.pdbx_strand_id
1 'polypeptide(L)'
;MTKIKICGLVRPADIAIVNEVLPDYIGFVFANSKRQISDKLAEELKAMLHPSISSVGVFVNEDLERITYLCNKKIIDFVQLHGDEDEDYIVKLRTKIGIPIIKAVRVRSVEDIHRADGIDSEYLLLDAFKEDQYGGSGDSFDWSMITKVNKPYFLAGGINSDNVLSAIKQVNPYAIDVSSGVETDGFKDKNKIIDMITKVRSVK
;
A
#
# COMPACT_ATOMS: atom_id res chain seq x y z
N MET A 1 0.23 5.46 17.29
CA MET A 1 1.28 4.51 16.82
C MET A 1 1.11 4.34 15.33
N THR A 2 2.17 4.52 14.56
CA THR A 2 2.17 4.34 13.11
C THR A 2 1.89 2.88 12.75
N LYS A 3 0.99 2.64 11.80
CA LYS A 3 0.65 1.31 11.27
C LYS A 3 1.64 0.87 10.20
N ILE A 4 1.56 -0.41 9.80
CA ILE A 4 2.46 -0.95 8.77
C ILE A 4 1.70 -1.81 7.76
N LYS A 5 2.02 -1.62 6.48
CA LYS A 5 1.57 -2.42 5.34
C LYS A 5 2.77 -3.11 4.68
N ILE A 6 2.68 -4.42 4.49
CA ILE A 6 3.64 -5.21 3.71
C ILE A 6 3.01 -5.48 2.33
N CYS A 7 3.54 -4.87 1.28
CA CYS A 7 2.92 -4.88 -0.04
C CYS A 7 3.59 -5.88 -1.00
N GLY A 8 2.78 -6.55 -1.84
CA GLY A 8 3.24 -7.42 -2.91
C GLY A 8 3.57 -8.85 -2.43
N LEU A 9 2.66 -9.46 -1.67
CA LEU A 9 2.73 -10.87 -1.30
C LEU A 9 2.25 -11.73 -2.47
N VAL A 10 2.99 -12.77 -2.79
CA VAL A 10 2.73 -13.62 -3.97
C VAL A 10 2.76 -15.12 -3.68
N ARG A 11 3.13 -15.53 -2.45
CA ARG A 11 3.31 -16.95 -2.09
C ARG A 11 2.65 -17.31 -0.77
N PRO A 12 2.22 -18.58 -0.57
CA PRO A 12 1.80 -19.06 0.75
C PRO A 12 2.83 -18.84 1.86
N ALA A 13 4.13 -18.95 1.54
CA ALA A 13 5.21 -18.65 2.48
C ALA A 13 5.21 -17.19 2.96
N ASP A 14 4.83 -16.24 2.10
CA ASP A 14 4.72 -14.83 2.48
C ASP A 14 3.58 -14.64 3.49
N ILE A 15 2.45 -15.35 3.31
CA ILE A 15 1.33 -15.33 4.26
C ILE A 15 1.73 -15.96 5.60
N ALA A 16 2.46 -17.06 5.58
CA ALA A 16 2.96 -17.66 6.82
C ALA A 16 3.83 -16.68 7.63
N ILE A 17 4.72 -15.94 6.96
CA ILE A 17 5.56 -14.92 7.61
C ILE A 17 4.70 -13.80 8.23
N VAL A 18 3.76 -13.21 7.49
CA VAL A 18 2.96 -12.10 8.01
C VAL A 18 1.99 -12.54 9.10
N ASN A 19 1.51 -13.78 9.09
CA ASN A 19 0.69 -14.34 10.16
C ASN A 19 1.45 -14.51 11.49
N GLU A 20 2.76 -14.69 11.47
CA GLU A 20 3.58 -14.74 12.69
C GLU A 20 3.79 -13.36 13.32
N VAL A 21 3.90 -12.30 12.49
CA VAL A 21 4.31 -10.96 12.95
C VAL A 21 3.18 -9.94 12.95
N LEU A 22 2.04 -10.29 12.35
CA LEU A 22 0.78 -9.56 12.37
C LEU A 22 0.91 -8.07 11.99
N PRO A 23 1.35 -7.71 10.76
CA PRO A 23 1.25 -6.33 10.28
C PRO A 23 -0.22 -5.90 10.25
N ASP A 24 -0.49 -4.59 10.23
CA ASP A 24 -1.86 -4.08 10.13
C ASP A 24 -2.49 -4.37 8.77
N TYR A 25 -1.68 -4.30 7.71
CA TYR A 25 -2.13 -4.48 6.33
C TYR A 25 -1.15 -5.34 5.53
N ILE A 26 -1.70 -6.04 4.52
CA ILE A 26 -0.91 -6.62 3.42
C ILE A 26 -1.43 -6.11 2.08
N GLY A 27 -0.59 -6.17 1.04
CA GLY A 27 -0.98 -5.77 -0.32
C GLY A 27 -0.94 -6.92 -1.32
N PHE A 28 -2.03 -7.14 -2.04
CA PHE A 28 -2.13 -7.98 -3.23
C PHE A 28 -2.11 -7.09 -4.47
N VAL A 29 -1.14 -7.29 -5.37
CA VAL A 29 -0.99 -6.46 -6.56
C VAL A 29 -1.69 -7.15 -7.74
N PHE A 30 -2.73 -6.50 -8.27
CA PHE A 30 -3.46 -6.97 -9.47
C PHE A 30 -2.97 -6.30 -10.75
N ALA A 31 -2.23 -5.19 -10.62
CA ALA A 31 -1.62 -4.49 -11.74
C ALA A 31 -0.43 -5.24 -12.33
N ASN A 32 -0.15 -5.00 -13.63
CA ASN A 32 0.99 -5.57 -14.31
C ASN A 32 2.31 -5.18 -13.62
N SER A 33 2.95 -6.14 -13.02
CA SER A 33 4.22 -6.00 -12.30
C SER A 33 4.83 -7.37 -12.00
N LYS A 34 6.09 -7.38 -11.56
CA LYS A 34 6.74 -8.62 -11.07
C LYS A 34 6.07 -9.23 -9.82
N ARG A 35 5.16 -8.49 -9.18
CA ARG A 35 4.40 -8.93 -7.99
C ARG A 35 2.92 -9.16 -8.29
N GLN A 36 2.55 -9.21 -9.57
CA GLN A 36 1.17 -9.44 -9.96
C GLN A 36 0.71 -10.83 -9.55
N ILE A 37 -0.50 -10.92 -9.00
CA ILE A 37 -1.17 -12.19 -8.72
C ILE A 37 -2.52 -12.27 -9.42
N SER A 38 -2.99 -13.49 -9.67
CA SER A 38 -4.32 -13.74 -10.19
C SER A 38 -5.39 -13.63 -9.09
N ASP A 39 -6.64 -13.40 -9.49
CA ASP A 39 -7.78 -13.35 -8.57
C ASP A 39 -7.90 -14.65 -7.76
N LYS A 40 -7.68 -15.81 -8.43
CA LYS A 40 -7.71 -17.12 -7.79
C LYS A 40 -6.62 -17.25 -6.71
N LEU A 41 -5.38 -16.87 -7.03
CA LEU A 41 -4.29 -16.91 -6.05
C LEU A 41 -4.55 -15.96 -4.88
N ALA A 42 -5.10 -14.75 -5.14
CA ALA A 42 -5.46 -13.82 -4.09
C ALA A 42 -6.54 -14.40 -3.15
N GLU A 43 -7.54 -15.10 -3.68
CA GLU A 43 -8.57 -15.80 -2.89
C GLU A 43 -7.95 -16.88 -2.00
N GLU A 44 -7.06 -17.72 -2.57
CA GLU A 44 -6.34 -18.76 -1.83
C GLU A 44 -5.47 -18.16 -0.69
N LEU A 45 -4.71 -17.11 -0.99
CA LEU A 45 -3.85 -16.45 -0.01
C LEU A 45 -4.66 -15.71 1.07
N LYS A 46 -5.80 -15.08 0.69
CA LYS A 46 -6.70 -14.42 1.65
C LYS A 46 -7.31 -15.43 2.64
N ALA A 47 -7.66 -16.62 2.18
CA ALA A 47 -8.21 -17.68 3.04
C ALA A 47 -7.21 -18.16 4.11
N MET A 48 -5.91 -18.01 3.85
CA MET A 48 -4.83 -18.35 4.80
C MET A 48 -4.45 -17.19 5.73
N LEU A 49 -4.90 -15.97 5.43
CA LEU A 49 -4.49 -14.75 6.14
C LEU A 49 -5.16 -14.67 7.52
N HIS A 50 -4.36 -14.31 8.54
CA HIS A 50 -4.90 -14.09 9.88
C HIS A 50 -5.97 -12.99 9.88
N PRO A 51 -7.13 -13.17 10.55
CA PRO A 51 -8.27 -12.24 10.44
C PRO A 51 -8.02 -10.83 10.99
N SER A 52 -6.98 -10.63 11.79
CA SER A 52 -6.58 -9.30 12.26
C SER A 52 -5.82 -8.47 11.22
N ILE A 53 -5.41 -9.09 10.10
CA ILE A 53 -4.64 -8.42 9.04
C ILE A 53 -5.60 -8.03 7.90
N SER A 54 -5.65 -6.75 7.56
CA SER A 54 -6.46 -6.28 6.44
C SER A 54 -5.73 -6.46 5.11
N SER A 55 -6.42 -6.95 4.08
CA SER A 55 -5.89 -7.09 2.72
C SER A 55 -6.24 -5.88 1.86
N VAL A 56 -5.25 -5.35 1.16
CA VAL A 56 -5.35 -4.20 0.25
C VAL A 56 -5.14 -4.70 -1.18
N GLY A 57 -6.14 -4.53 -2.04
CA GLY A 57 -6.00 -4.77 -3.48
C GLY A 57 -5.38 -3.56 -4.16
N VAL A 58 -4.26 -3.73 -4.86
CA VAL A 58 -3.55 -2.66 -5.57
C VAL A 58 -3.83 -2.75 -7.07
N PHE A 59 -4.37 -1.67 -7.63
CA PHE A 59 -4.84 -1.57 -9.01
C PHE A 59 -4.20 -0.38 -9.73
N VAL A 60 -4.08 -0.47 -11.04
CA VAL A 60 -3.64 0.61 -11.95
C VAL A 60 -4.59 0.64 -13.13
N ASN A 61 -5.45 1.66 -13.21
CA ASN A 61 -6.41 1.88 -14.29
C ASN A 61 -7.26 0.62 -14.60
N GLU A 62 -7.68 -0.10 -13.57
CA GLU A 62 -8.38 -1.37 -13.68
C GLU A 62 -9.87 -1.17 -13.99
N ASP A 63 -10.53 -2.18 -14.53
CA ASP A 63 -11.97 -2.19 -14.75
C ASP A 63 -12.74 -2.20 -13.42
N LEU A 64 -13.77 -1.35 -13.32
CA LEU A 64 -14.62 -1.22 -12.13
C LEU A 64 -15.29 -2.54 -11.73
N GLU A 65 -15.70 -3.35 -12.71
CA GLU A 65 -16.39 -4.62 -12.47
C GLU A 65 -15.45 -5.64 -11.81
N ARG A 66 -14.16 -5.66 -12.22
CA ARG A 66 -13.18 -6.55 -11.58
C ARG A 66 -12.92 -6.17 -10.14
N ILE A 67 -12.75 -4.87 -9.85
CA ILE A 67 -12.58 -4.38 -8.47
C ILE A 67 -13.82 -4.74 -7.64
N THR A 68 -15.01 -4.46 -8.17
CA THR A 68 -16.29 -4.77 -7.51
C THR A 68 -16.41 -6.27 -7.21
N TYR A 69 -16.02 -7.13 -8.14
CA TYR A 69 -16.02 -8.58 -7.95
C TYR A 69 -15.13 -9.00 -6.76
N LEU A 70 -13.89 -8.49 -6.69
CA LEU A 70 -12.94 -8.81 -5.62
C LEU A 70 -13.43 -8.32 -4.25
N CYS A 71 -14.07 -7.15 -4.21
CA CYS A 71 -14.71 -6.61 -3.00
C CYS A 71 -15.88 -7.49 -2.53
N ASN A 72 -16.78 -7.84 -3.44
CA ASN A 72 -17.96 -8.67 -3.13
C ASN A 72 -17.58 -10.08 -2.67
N LYS A 73 -16.49 -10.62 -3.19
CA LYS A 73 -15.90 -11.90 -2.76
C LYS A 73 -15.14 -11.79 -1.43
N LYS A 74 -15.00 -10.58 -0.87
CA LYS A 74 -14.24 -10.31 0.37
C LYS A 74 -12.79 -10.77 0.28
N ILE A 75 -12.21 -10.76 -0.92
CA ILE A 75 -10.80 -11.06 -1.16
C ILE A 75 -9.94 -9.90 -0.67
N ILE A 76 -10.46 -8.68 -0.77
CA ILE A 76 -9.81 -7.45 -0.34
C ILE A 76 -10.71 -6.67 0.63
N ASP A 77 -10.10 -6.02 1.62
CA ASP A 77 -10.73 -5.17 2.62
C ASP A 77 -10.57 -3.67 2.32
N PHE A 78 -9.61 -3.32 1.44
CA PHE A 78 -9.32 -1.96 0.97
C PHE A 78 -9.01 -1.99 -0.52
N VAL A 79 -9.37 -0.93 -1.24
CA VAL A 79 -8.97 -0.69 -2.64
C VAL A 79 -7.86 0.37 -2.65
N GLN A 80 -6.71 0.07 -3.25
CA GLN A 80 -5.67 1.04 -3.54
C GLN A 80 -5.62 1.32 -5.04
N LEU A 81 -5.93 2.55 -5.42
CA LEU A 81 -5.87 3.06 -6.79
C LEU A 81 -4.51 3.71 -7.02
N HIS A 82 -3.65 3.06 -7.78
CA HIS A 82 -2.23 3.44 -7.95
C HIS A 82 -1.91 3.93 -9.38
N GLY A 83 -2.93 4.09 -10.20
CA GLY A 83 -2.86 4.62 -11.56
C GLY A 83 -3.28 6.08 -11.65
N ASP A 84 -3.81 6.43 -12.82
CA ASP A 84 -4.25 7.79 -13.16
C ASP A 84 -5.78 7.93 -13.01
N GLU A 85 -6.40 7.08 -12.14
CA GLU A 85 -7.83 7.10 -11.88
C GLU A 85 -8.24 8.48 -11.37
N ASP A 86 -9.14 9.13 -12.10
CA ASP A 86 -9.66 10.46 -11.83
C ASP A 86 -10.82 10.44 -10.81
N GLU A 87 -11.35 11.62 -10.53
CA GLU A 87 -12.44 11.80 -9.57
C GLU A 87 -13.73 11.12 -10.04
N ASP A 88 -14.03 11.19 -11.35
CA ASP A 88 -15.19 10.51 -11.95
C ASP A 88 -15.12 8.99 -11.81
N TYR A 89 -13.93 8.42 -11.96
CA TYR A 89 -13.70 6.99 -11.73
C TYR A 89 -13.98 6.63 -10.27
N ILE A 90 -13.46 7.42 -9.32
CA ILE A 90 -13.63 7.16 -7.89
C ILE A 90 -15.09 7.26 -7.48
N VAL A 91 -15.82 8.29 -7.96
CA VAL A 91 -17.26 8.44 -7.71
C VAL A 91 -18.04 7.23 -8.23
N LYS A 92 -17.75 6.76 -9.45
CA LYS A 92 -18.40 5.55 -10.01
C LYS A 92 -18.07 4.31 -9.18
N LEU A 93 -16.81 4.14 -8.77
CA LEU A 93 -16.41 3.00 -7.93
C LEU A 93 -17.15 3.01 -6.59
N ARG A 94 -17.30 4.16 -5.95
CA ARG A 94 -18.03 4.34 -4.70
C ARG A 94 -19.49 3.87 -4.75
N THR A 95 -20.14 4.00 -5.90
CA THR A 95 -21.51 3.49 -6.04
C THR A 95 -21.60 1.97 -6.03
N LYS A 96 -20.49 1.28 -6.21
CA LYS A 96 -20.41 -0.18 -6.37
C LYS A 96 -19.80 -0.90 -5.15
N ILE A 97 -18.99 -0.20 -4.35
CA ILE A 97 -18.25 -0.81 -3.22
C ILE A 97 -18.50 -0.07 -1.92
N GLY A 98 -18.49 -0.80 -0.79
CA GLY A 98 -18.63 -0.26 0.57
C GLY A 98 -17.36 -0.29 1.41
N ILE A 99 -16.19 -0.55 0.79
CA ILE A 99 -14.89 -0.62 1.49
C ILE A 99 -14.03 0.63 1.21
N PRO A 100 -13.08 0.98 2.10
CA PRO A 100 -12.29 2.19 1.97
C PRO A 100 -11.39 2.20 0.73
N ILE A 101 -11.16 3.41 0.19
CA ILE A 101 -10.28 3.69 -0.94
C ILE A 101 -9.01 4.39 -0.44
N ILE A 102 -7.86 3.92 -0.90
CA ILE A 102 -6.55 4.55 -0.76
C ILE A 102 -6.17 5.08 -2.15
N LYS A 103 -6.07 6.40 -2.33
CA LYS A 103 -5.56 6.97 -3.59
C LYS A 103 -4.05 7.16 -3.51
N ALA A 104 -3.31 6.50 -4.37
CA ALA A 104 -1.86 6.69 -4.48
C ALA A 104 -1.54 7.94 -5.29
N VAL A 105 -0.54 8.66 -4.84
CA VAL A 105 -0.02 9.90 -5.41
C VAL A 105 1.47 9.76 -5.62
N ARG A 106 1.91 9.91 -6.86
CA ARG A 106 3.33 10.00 -7.22
C ARG A 106 3.82 11.43 -6.97
N VAL A 107 4.50 11.65 -5.85
CA VAL A 107 4.90 12.98 -5.38
C VAL A 107 6.07 13.50 -6.19
N ARG A 108 5.85 14.61 -6.92
CA ARG A 108 6.88 15.41 -7.60
C ARG A 108 7.02 16.78 -6.94
N SER A 109 5.92 17.27 -6.38
CA SER A 109 5.83 18.59 -5.77
C SER A 109 4.83 18.62 -4.62
N VAL A 110 4.85 19.68 -3.84
CA VAL A 110 3.86 19.96 -2.77
C VAL A 110 2.45 20.07 -3.34
N GLU A 111 2.30 20.60 -4.55
CA GLU A 111 1.01 20.78 -5.24
C GLU A 111 0.34 19.44 -5.56
N ASP A 112 1.12 18.38 -5.86
CA ASP A 112 0.56 17.04 -6.11
C ASP A 112 -0.13 16.52 -4.84
N ILE A 113 0.48 16.73 -3.67
CA ILE A 113 -0.07 16.34 -2.37
C ILE A 113 -1.33 17.13 -2.06
N HIS A 114 -1.30 18.46 -2.23
CA HIS A 114 -2.46 19.33 -1.95
C HIS A 114 -3.65 19.00 -2.85
N ARG A 115 -3.40 18.71 -4.14
CA ARG A 115 -4.45 18.31 -5.07
C ARG A 115 -5.09 16.99 -4.64
N ALA A 116 -4.27 16.02 -4.25
CA ALA A 116 -4.73 14.72 -3.81
C ALA A 116 -5.52 14.76 -2.51
N ASP A 117 -5.22 15.69 -1.62
CA ASP A 117 -5.94 15.86 -0.35
C ASP A 117 -7.42 16.26 -0.56
N GLY A 118 -7.76 16.80 -1.74
CA GLY A 118 -9.14 17.09 -2.16
C GLY A 118 -9.93 15.92 -2.76
N ILE A 119 -9.26 14.84 -3.19
CA ILE A 119 -9.90 13.69 -3.86
C ILE A 119 -10.81 12.93 -2.87
N ASP A 120 -11.95 12.40 -3.31
CA ASP A 120 -12.86 11.60 -2.48
C ASP A 120 -12.32 10.19 -2.19
N SER A 121 -11.35 10.11 -1.27
CA SER A 121 -10.78 8.87 -0.75
C SER A 121 -10.58 8.97 0.76
N GLU A 122 -10.65 7.84 1.49
CA GLU A 122 -10.42 7.84 2.94
C GLU A 122 -8.95 8.04 3.30
N TYR A 123 -8.07 7.55 2.43
CA TYR A 123 -6.63 7.58 2.65
C TYR A 123 -5.91 8.03 1.39
N LEU A 124 -4.74 8.63 1.60
CA LEU A 124 -3.73 8.80 0.55
C LEU A 124 -2.61 7.77 0.73
N LEU A 125 -1.91 7.47 -0.35
CA LEU A 125 -0.60 6.84 -0.31
C LEU A 125 0.37 7.73 -1.07
N LEU A 126 1.38 8.26 -0.38
CA LEU A 126 2.41 9.11 -0.96
C LEU A 126 3.60 8.26 -1.35
N ASP A 127 3.83 8.14 -2.67
CA ASP A 127 4.92 7.33 -3.25
C ASP A 127 5.92 8.20 -3.99
N ALA A 128 7.18 7.75 -4.08
CA ALA A 128 8.19 8.43 -4.87
C ALA A 128 7.82 8.42 -6.36
N PHE A 129 7.92 9.60 -7.00
CA PHE A 129 7.76 9.68 -8.44
C PHE A 129 8.97 9.02 -9.15
N LYS A 130 8.67 8.18 -10.14
CA LYS A 130 9.65 7.72 -11.11
C LYS A 130 9.03 7.72 -12.49
N GLU A 131 9.76 8.24 -13.46
CA GLU A 131 9.35 8.21 -14.84
C GLU A 131 9.18 6.75 -15.28
N ASP A 132 8.09 6.43 -15.96
CA ASP A 132 7.73 5.10 -16.48
C ASP A 132 7.51 3.96 -15.46
N GLN A 133 7.32 4.24 -14.15
CA GLN A 133 7.02 3.20 -13.16
C GLN A 133 5.89 3.58 -12.19
N TYR A 134 4.96 2.64 -11.98
CA TYR A 134 3.93 2.73 -10.95
C TYR A 134 4.42 1.99 -9.69
N GLY A 135 5.25 2.70 -8.87
CA GLY A 135 5.74 2.22 -7.58
C GLY A 135 6.89 1.20 -7.62
N GLY A 136 7.48 0.92 -6.46
CA GLY A 136 8.47 -0.14 -6.27
C GLY A 136 9.88 0.14 -6.77
N SER A 137 10.24 1.40 -7.04
CA SER A 137 11.56 1.80 -7.54
C SER A 137 12.70 1.64 -6.53
N GLY A 138 12.38 1.67 -5.22
CA GLY A 138 13.39 1.65 -4.16
C GLY A 138 13.99 3.02 -3.81
N ASP A 139 13.63 4.09 -4.52
CA ASP A 139 14.05 5.45 -4.22
C ASP A 139 13.03 6.15 -3.31
N SER A 140 13.49 7.04 -2.42
CA SER A 140 12.64 7.92 -1.63
C SER A 140 12.60 9.32 -2.24
N PHE A 141 11.47 10.04 -2.07
CA PHE A 141 11.37 11.46 -2.36
C PHE A 141 11.72 12.28 -1.12
N ASP A 142 11.90 13.59 -1.30
CA ASP A 142 12.13 14.49 -0.17
C ASP A 142 10.87 14.65 0.68
N TRP A 143 10.87 14.03 1.85
CA TRP A 143 9.72 14.05 2.77
C TRP A 143 9.42 15.44 3.34
N SER A 144 10.31 16.43 3.20
CA SER A 144 10.04 17.83 3.57
C SER A 144 8.91 18.46 2.74
N MET A 145 8.59 17.86 1.58
CA MET A 145 7.44 18.25 0.76
C MET A 145 6.09 17.93 1.44
N ILE A 146 6.05 17.03 2.42
CA ILE A 146 4.85 16.71 3.18
C ILE A 146 4.64 17.76 4.26
N THR A 147 4.09 18.92 3.88
CA THR A 147 3.93 20.07 4.79
C THR A 147 2.62 19.98 5.57
N LYS A 148 1.48 19.82 4.88
CA LYS A 148 0.15 19.72 5.48
C LYS A 148 -0.71 18.78 4.65
N VAL A 149 -1.13 17.68 5.27
CA VAL A 149 -2.08 16.72 4.70
C VAL A 149 -3.19 16.52 5.72
N ASN A 150 -4.45 16.73 5.32
CA ASN A 150 -5.59 16.60 6.23
C ASN A 150 -6.04 15.14 6.36
N LYS A 151 -5.85 14.35 5.30
CA LYS A 151 -6.21 12.93 5.28
C LYS A 151 -5.12 12.07 5.93
N PRO A 152 -5.50 10.97 6.58
CA PRO A 152 -4.53 9.96 6.97
C PRO A 152 -3.84 9.39 5.71
N TYR A 153 -2.51 9.24 5.77
CA TYR A 153 -1.76 8.79 4.61
C TYR A 153 -0.77 7.68 4.94
N PHE A 154 -0.59 6.81 3.97
CA PHE A 154 0.47 5.82 3.91
C PHE A 154 1.71 6.46 3.28
N LEU A 155 2.86 6.31 3.90
CA LEU A 155 4.13 6.72 3.31
C LEU A 155 4.79 5.53 2.63
N ALA A 156 5.02 5.65 1.33
CA ALA A 156 5.67 4.67 0.48
C ALA A 156 6.92 5.26 -0.19
N GLY A 157 7.50 4.54 -1.14
CA GLY A 157 8.67 4.98 -1.92
C GLY A 157 9.98 4.83 -1.17
N GLY A 158 10.75 3.78 -1.51
CA GLY A 158 12.10 3.57 -1.01
C GLY A 158 12.24 3.31 0.49
N ILE A 159 11.13 3.05 1.19
CA ILE A 159 11.18 2.75 2.62
C ILE A 159 11.89 1.41 2.86
N ASN A 160 12.85 1.43 3.77
CA ASN A 160 13.65 0.28 4.18
C ASN A 160 14.06 0.41 5.65
N SER A 161 14.78 -0.59 6.15
CA SER A 161 15.23 -0.64 7.56
C SER A 161 16.10 0.54 7.99
N ASP A 162 16.85 1.15 7.07
CA ASP A 162 17.79 2.21 7.41
C ASP A 162 17.11 3.58 7.56
N ASN A 163 16.00 3.80 6.83
CA ASN A 163 15.34 5.10 6.76
C ASN A 163 13.99 5.19 7.47
N VAL A 164 13.34 4.05 7.80
CA VAL A 164 11.98 4.03 8.34
C VAL A 164 11.81 4.83 9.63
N LEU A 165 12.78 4.78 10.55
CA LEU A 165 12.70 5.53 11.82
C LEU A 165 12.78 7.04 11.59
N SER A 166 13.63 7.49 10.65
CA SER A 166 13.72 8.89 10.26
C SER A 166 12.45 9.37 9.59
N ALA A 167 11.88 8.56 8.67
CA ALA A 167 10.61 8.84 8.01
C ALA A 167 9.48 9.05 9.02
N ILE A 168 9.29 8.12 9.97
CA ILE A 168 8.23 8.23 10.97
C ILE A 168 8.41 9.49 11.83
N LYS A 169 9.64 9.77 12.29
CA LYS A 169 9.93 10.96 13.13
C LYS A 169 9.70 12.27 12.40
N GLN A 170 10.01 12.32 11.10
CA GLN A 170 9.92 13.55 10.31
C GLN A 170 8.48 13.89 9.94
N VAL A 171 7.67 12.90 9.51
CA VAL A 171 6.35 13.21 8.90
C VAL A 171 5.18 12.51 9.58
N ASN A 172 5.43 11.70 10.60
CA ASN A 172 4.40 11.04 11.42
C ASN A 172 3.23 10.47 10.60
N PRO A 173 3.47 9.56 9.64
CA PRO A 173 2.43 9.04 8.76
C PRO A 173 1.45 8.15 9.52
N TYR A 174 0.22 8.02 9.01
CA TYR A 174 -0.75 7.05 9.50
C TYR A 174 -0.21 5.62 9.41
N ALA A 175 0.43 5.29 8.28
CA ALA A 175 1.04 3.98 8.06
C ALA A 175 2.31 4.09 7.21
N ILE A 176 3.21 3.13 7.39
CA ILE A 176 4.32 2.87 6.47
C ILE A 176 3.89 1.79 5.48
N ASP A 177 4.11 2.01 4.19
CA ASP A 177 3.94 0.99 3.14
C ASP A 177 5.31 0.56 2.60
N VAL A 178 5.63 -0.71 2.76
CA VAL A 178 6.92 -1.26 2.33
C VAL A 178 6.73 -2.47 1.42
N SER A 179 7.50 -2.50 0.32
CA SER A 179 7.50 -3.62 -0.61
C SER A 179 8.91 -4.17 -0.81
N SER A 180 9.73 -3.57 -1.69
CA SER A 180 11.09 -4.02 -1.99
C SER A 180 12.04 -3.94 -0.79
N GLY A 181 11.85 -3.00 0.13
CA GLY A 181 12.68 -2.83 1.33
C GLY A 181 12.69 -4.01 2.30
N VAL A 182 11.76 -4.96 2.13
CA VAL A 182 11.69 -6.21 2.91
C VAL A 182 11.80 -7.45 2.02
N GLU A 183 12.48 -7.33 0.87
CA GLU A 183 12.72 -8.44 -0.07
C GLU A 183 14.20 -8.82 -0.12
N THR A 184 14.45 -10.09 -0.41
CA THR A 184 15.73 -10.65 -0.83
C THR A 184 15.48 -11.48 -2.09
N ASP A 185 16.24 -11.24 -3.15
CA ASP A 185 16.07 -11.88 -4.47
C ASP A 185 14.64 -11.81 -5.04
N GLY A 186 13.95 -10.70 -4.78
CA GLY A 186 12.59 -10.43 -5.27
C GLY A 186 11.46 -11.09 -4.47
N PHE A 187 11.76 -11.76 -3.36
CA PHE A 187 10.79 -12.38 -2.48
C PHE A 187 10.80 -11.77 -1.07
N LYS A 188 9.68 -11.86 -0.38
CA LYS A 188 9.58 -11.39 1.00
C LYS A 188 10.53 -12.16 1.90
N ASP A 189 11.32 -11.41 2.67
CA ASP A 189 12.32 -11.94 3.59
C ASP A 189 11.81 -11.80 5.03
N LYS A 190 11.74 -12.92 5.74
CA LYS A 190 11.20 -13.00 7.10
C LYS A 190 11.95 -12.07 8.07
N ASN A 191 13.29 -12.08 8.03
CA ASN A 191 14.09 -11.31 8.97
C ASN A 191 13.94 -9.80 8.72
N LYS A 192 13.89 -9.38 7.45
CA LYS A 192 13.66 -7.99 7.07
C LYS A 192 12.26 -7.51 7.48
N ILE A 193 11.24 -8.36 7.36
CA ILE A 193 9.87 -8.04 7.80
C ILE A 193 9.84 -7.89 9.32
N ILE A 194 10.45 -8.81 10.08
CA ILE A 194 10.51 -8.73 11.54
C ILE A 194 11.22 -7.45 11.99
N ASP A 195 12.39 -7.14 11.42
CA ASP A 195 13.13 -5.92 11.74
C ASP A 195 12.31 -4.67 11.43
N MET A 196 11.69 -4.60 10.26
CA MET A 196 10.85 -3.48 9.85
C MET A 196 9.69 -3.25 10.83
N ILE A 197 8.93 -4.30 11.15
CA ILE A 197 7.78 -4.20 12.08
C ILE A 197 8.25 -3.80 13.48
N THR A 198 9.37 -4.36 13.94
CA THR A 198 9.94 -4.02 15.24
C THR A 198 10.31 -2.54 15.31
N LYS A 199 10.95 -2.00 14.27
CA LYS A 199 11.30 -0.58 14.17
C LYS A 199 10.07 0.32 14.16
N VAL A 200 9.09 0.02 13.30
CA VAL A 200 7.85 0.82 13.22
C VAL A 200 7.12 0.86 14.58
N ARG A 201 7.02 -0.28 15.27
CA ARG A 201 6.35 -0.37 16.58
C ARG A 201 7.15 0.20 17.75
N SER A 202 8.44 0.44 17.59
CA SER A 202 9.29 1.02 18.64
C SER A 202 9.08 2.53 18.79
N VAL A 203 8.52 3.20 17.80
CA VAL A 203 8.22 4.65 17.85
C VAL A 203 6.86 4.84 18.53
N LYS A 204 6.88 5.51 19.68
CA LYS A 204 5.69 5.86 20.49
C LYS A 204 5.09 7.18 20.04
#